data_6b4ae10b9e641edb145102c5a6ceb4d2
#
_entry.id   6b4ae10b9e641edb145102c5a6ceb4d2
#
_cell.length_a   1.000
_cell.length_b   1.000
_cell.length_c   1.000
_cell.angle_alpha   90.00
_cell.angle_beta   90.00
_cell.angle_gamma   90.00
#
_symmetry.space_group_name_H-M   'P 1'
#
loop_
_entity.id
_entity.type
_entity.pdbx_description
1 polymer ?
#
loop_
_entity_poly.entity_id
_entity_poly.type
_entity_poly.pdbx_seq_one_letter_code
_entity_poly.pdbx_strand_id
1 'polypeptide(L)'
;LTHLLLPTIALTLISIASYTRYTRASMLEVLNQDYIRTARSKGVSERKVITRHALRNALIPLATIVAFDFANLIGGAVITETVFAWQGMGTLFKDGLQAADPMRVMGFFLVTGTAAVVMNMLADLAYAFLDPRISR
;
A
#
# COMPACT_ATOMS: atom_id res chain seq x y z
N LEU A 1 1.93 -21.11 -14.17
CA LEU A 1 2.78 -19.93 -13.86
C LEU A 1 2.70 -18.84 -14.95
N THR A 2 2.65 -19.23 -16.24
CA THR A 2 2.58 -18.28 -17.37
C THR A 2 1.33 -17.40 -17.34
N HIS A 3 0.19 -17.91 -16.90
CA HIS A 3 -1.07 -17.15 -16.80
C HIS A 3 -1.07 -16.07 -15.71
N LEU A 4 -0.12 -16.12 -14.76
CA LEU A 4 0.01 -15.12 -13.69
C LEU A 4 0.89 -13.92 -14.10
N LEU A 5 1.75 -14.09 -15.10
CA LEU A 5 2.72 -13.06 -15.48
C LEU A 5 2.05 -11.76 -15.96
N LEU A 6 1.10 -11.88 -16.88
CA LEU A 6 0.42 -10.69 -17.44
C LEU A 6 -0.38 -9.91 -16.40
N PRO A 7 -1.27 -10.53 -15.58
CA PRO A 7 -1.96 -9.81 -14.51
C PRO A 7 -1.01 -9.17 -13.51
N THR A 8 0.05 -9.89 -13.12
CA THR A 8 1.04 -9.38 -12.16
C THR A 8 1.78 -8.17 -12.71
N ILE A 9 2.23 -8.23 -13.98
CA ILE A 9 2.89 -7.09 -14.62
C ILE A 9 1.95 -5.89 -14.70
N ALA A 10 0.69 -6.08 -15.12
CA ALA A 10 -0.28 -5.01 -15.24
C ALA A 10 -0.52 -4.31 -13.88
N LEU A 11 -0.80 -5.07 -12.82
CA LEU A 11 -1.01 -4.53 -11.47
C LEU A 11 0.25 -3.86 -10.93
N THR A 12 1.42 -4.46 -11.17
CA THR A 12 2.71 -3.91 -10.71
C THR A 12 2.99 -2.56 -11.36
N LEU A 13 2.79 -2.42 -12.67
CA LEU A 13 3.02 -1.16 -13.37
C LEU A 13 2.12 -0.02 -12.85
N ILE A 14 0.85 -0.32 -12.58
CA ILE A 14 -0.09 0.65 -12.01
C ILE A 14 0.36 1.06 -10.59
N SER A 15 0.74 0.09 -9.76
CA SER A 15 1.18 0.32 -8.39
C SER A 15 2.49 1.12 -8.33
N ILE A 16 3.49 0.77 -9.15
CA ILE A 16 4.77 1.50 -9.24
C ILE A 16 4.52 2.97 -9.62
N ALA A 17 3.67 3.24 -10.61
CA ALA A 17 3.35 4.59 -11.03
C ALA A 17 2.71 5.41 -9.91
N SER A 18 1.83 4.81 -9.12
CA SER A 18 1.18 5.44 -7.97
C SER A 18 2.17 5.68 -6.83
N TYR A 19 2.89 4.65 -6.41
CA TYR A 19 3.88 4.77 -5.33
C TYR A 19 5.00 5.76 -5.63
N THR A 20 5.45 5.81 -6.88
CA THR A 20 6.46 6.79 -7.30
C THR A 20 5.96 8.23 -7.13
N ARG A 21 4.70 8.50 -7.53
CA ARG A 21 4.10 9.83 -7.35
C ARG A 21 3.94 10.21 -5.89
N TYR A 22 3.40 9.28 -5.06
CA TYR A 22 3.23 9.52 -3.63
C TYR A 22 4.57 9.71 -2.91
N THR A 23 5.55 8.86 -3.19
CA THR A 23 6.89 8.98 -2.60
C THR A 23 7.55 10.31 -2.98
N ARG A 24 7.42 10.73 -4.25
CA ARG A 24 7.96 12.01 -4.71
C ARG A 24 7.30 13.19 -4.00
N ALA A 25 5.98 13.20 -3.89
CA ALA A 25 5.24 14.27 -3.22
C ALA A 25 5.63 14.36 -1.73
N SER A 26 5.62 13.24 -1.02
CA SER A 26 6.01 13.17 0.38
C SER A 26 7.48 13.56 0.61
N MET A 27 8.40 13.16 -0.28
CA MET A 27 9.80 13.59 -0.21
C MET A 27 9.97 15.09 -0.40
N LEU A 28 9.25 15.71 -1.34
CA LEU A 28 9.31 17.15 -1.56
C LEU A 28 8.78 17.92 -0.35
N GLU A 29 7.71 17.44 0.28
CA GLU A 29 7.16 18.03 1.49
C GLU A 29 8.16 17.96 2.65
N VAL A 30 8.71 16.77 2.89
CA VAL A 30 9.67 16.52 3.98
C VAL A 30 10.98 17.31 3.79
N LEU A 31 11.50 17.41 2.58
CA LEU A 31 12.75 18.15 2.30
C LEU A 31 12.65 19.65 2.58
N ASN A 32 11.44 20.21 2.64
CA ASN A 32 11.19 21.61 2.96
C ASN A 32 11.00 21.86 4.47
N GLN A 33 11.01 20.85 5.30
CA GLN A 33 10.81 20.98 6.76
C GLN A 33 12.04 21.59 7.47
N ASP A 34 11.78 22.31 8.56
CA ASP A 34 12.82 23.04 9.31
C ASP A 34 13.89 22.12 9.92
N TYR A 35 13.52 20.89 10.33
CA TYR A 35 14.50 19.94 10.85
C TYR A 35 15.51 19.48 9.79
N ILE A 36 15.13 19.46 8.51
CA ILE A 36 16.03 19.18 7.39
C ILE A 36 17.00 20.35 7.20
N ARG A 37 16.50 21.60 7.28
CA ARG A 37 17.35 22.80 7.23
C ARG A 37 18.36 22.80 8.38
N THR A 38 17.90 22.46 9.59
CA THR A 38 18.77 22.35 10.77
C THR A 38 19.83 21.27 10.60
N ALA A 39 19.50 20.12 10.03
CA ALA A 39 20.48 19.05 9.77
C ALA A 39 21.56 19.50 8.77
N ARG A 40 21.18 20.23 7.71
CA ARG A 40 22.11 20.81 6.75
C ARG A 40 23.01 21.85 7.39
N SER A 41 22.48 22.75 8.22
CA SER A 41 23.24 23.78 8.92
C SER A 41 24.27 23.19 9.90
N LYS A 42 24.02 21.99 10.43
CA LYS A 42 24.96 21.23 11.27
C LYS A 42 26.04 20.48 10.47
N GLY A 43 26.12 20.68 9.16
CA GLY A 43 27.13 20.05 8.31
C GLY A 43 26.93 18.57 8.02
N VAL A 44 25.69 18.03 8.24
CA VAL A 44 25.38 16.64 7.88
C VAL A 44 25.42 16.51 6.36
N SER A 45 26.12 15.49 5.86
CA SER A 45 26.24 15.26 4.41
C SER A 45 24.86 15.06 3.77
N GLU A 46 24.64 15.60 2.58
CA GLU A 46 23.34 15.58 1.87
C GLU A 46 22.81 14.15 1.71
N ARG A 47 23.67 13.18 1.44
CA ARG A 47 23.28 11.77 1.37
C ARG A 47 22.65 11.27 2.68
N LYS A 48 23.22 11.63 3.83
CA LYS A 48 22.66 11.28 5.15
C LYS A 48 21.36 12.01 5.44
N VAL A 49 21.27 13.29 5.02
CA VAL A 49 20.03 14.08 5.14
C VAL A 49 18.90 13.39 4.37
N ILE A 50 19.14 13.01 3.11
CA ILE A 50 18.14 12.37 2.26
C ILE A 50 17.77 10.99 2.79
N THR A 51 18.75 10.10 3.03
CA THR A 51 18.46 8.68 3.34
C THR A 51 17.99 8.45 4.77
N ARG A 52 18.54 9.18 5.74
CA ARG A 52 18.28 8.93 7.16
C ARG A 52 17.21 9.86 7.74
N HIS A 53 17.15 11.11 7.29
CA HIS A 53 16.22 12.10 7.84
C HIS A 53 14.99 12.30 6.95
N ALA A 54 15.14 12.44 5.64
CA ALA A 54 14.03 12.70 4.75
C ALA A 54 13.27 11.42 4.38
N LEU A 55 13.94 10.41 3.85
CA LEU A 55 13.31 9.19 3.35
C LEU A 55 12.51 8.46 4.43
N ARG A 56 13.06 8.33 5.64
CA ARG A 56 12.39 7.65 6.73
C ARG A 56 11.02 8.29 7.04
N ASN A 57 10.97 9.62 7.10
CA ASN A 57 9.73 10.35 7.38
C ASN A 57 8.79 10.37 6.17
N ALA A 58 9.33 10.42 4.95
CA ALA A 58 8.55 10.38 3.72
C ALA A 58 7.90 9.00 3.46
N LEU A 59 8.45 7.92 4.01
CA LEU A 59 7.88 6.57 3.90
C LEU A 59 6.71 6.32 4.85
N ILE A 60 6.52 7.15 5.88
CA ILE A 60 5.41 6.97 6.85
C ILE A 60 4.05 6.96 6.14
N PRO A 61 3.63 7.98 5.38
CA PRO A 61 2.34 7.94 4.68
C PRO A 61 2.28 6.85 3.59
N LEU A 62 3.43 6.48 3.00
CA LEU A 62 3.48 5.41 2.01
C LEU A 62 3.15 4.04 2.63
N ALA A 63 3.57 3.77 3.86
CA ALA A 63 3.27 2.51 4.55
C ALA A 63 1.75 2.26 4.66
N THR A 64 0.96 3.31 4.95
CA THR A 64 -0.51 3.21 4.97
C THR A 64 -1.08 2.88 3.60
N ILE A 65 -0.61 3.59 2.57
CA ILE A 65 -1.09 3.37 1.19
C ILE A 65 -0.81 1.93 0.77
N VAL A 66 0.40 1.44 1.04
CA VAL A 66 0.79 0.05 0.75
C VAL A 66 -0.09 -0.95 1.49
N ALA A 67 -0.36 -0.72 2.78
CA ALA A 67 -1.23 -1.61 3.56
C ALA A 67 -2.67 -1.63 3.02
N PHE A 68 -3.22 -0.48 2.63
CA PHE A 68 -4.52 -0.38 1.98
C PHE A 68 -4.56 -1.11 0.63
N ASP A 69 -3.51 -0.98 -0.17
CA ASP A 69 -3.42 -1.65 -1.47
C ASP A 69 -3.30 -3.17 -1.31
N PHE A 70 -2.59 -3.65 -0.28
CA PHE A 70 -2.58 -5.09 0.06
C PHE A 70 -3.96 -5.60 0.46
N ALA A 71 -4.72 -4.85 1.26
CA ALA A 71 -6.09 -5.22 1.61
C ALA A 71 -6.98 -5.28 0.36
N ASN A 72 -6.85 -4.31 -0.56
CA ASN A 72 -7.56 -4.30 -1.83
C ASN A 72 -7.17 -5.47 -2.73
N LEU A 73 -5.90 -5.86 -2.77
CA LEU A 73 -5.45 -7.03 -3.54
C LEU A 73 -6.04 -8.34 -3.01
N ILE A 74 -6.18 -8.47 -1.68
CA ILE A 74 -6.85 -9.64 -1.06
C ILE A 74 -8.34 -9.64 -1.41
N GLY A 75 -8.98 -8.46 -1.46
CA GLY A 75 -10.36 -8.28 -1.91
C GLY A 75 -10.59 -8.63 -3.39
N GLY A 76 -9.52 -8.77 -4.16
CA GLY A 76 -9.53 -9.15 -5.56
C GLY A 76 -9.69 -7.98 -6.52
N ALA A 77 -8.94 -8.05 -7.59
CA ALA A 77 -9.03 -7.11 -8.71
C ALA A 77 -10.05 -7.63 -9.72
N VAL A 78 -11.34 -7.50 -9.43
CA VAL A 78 -12.46 -8.06 -10.22
C VAL A 78 -12.30 -7.84 -11.73
N ILE A 79 -11.89 -6.63 -12.13
CA ILE A 79 -11.70 -6.30 -13.55
C ILE A 79 -10.52 -7.09 -14.12
N THR A 80 -9.37 -7.09 -13.44
CA THR A 80 -8.17 -7.80 -13.87
C THR A 80 -8.43 -9.31 -13.93
N GLU A 81 -9.07 -9.87 -12.90
CA GLU A 81 -9.45 -11.29 -12.85
C GLU A 81 -10.37 -11.66 -14.01
N THR A 82 -11.34 -10.79 -14.32
CA THR A 82 -12.27 -11.04 -15.44
C THR A 82 -11.57 -10.95 -16.79
N VAL A 83 -10.71 -9.94 -17.01
CA VAL A 83 -9.99 -9.74 -18.27
C VAL A 83 -9.01 -10.87 -18.56
N PHE A 84 -8.30 -11.33 -17.53
CA PHE A 84 -7.31 -12.40 -17.67
C PHE A 84 -7.87 -13.80 -17.40
N ALA A 85 -9.20 -13.93 -17.23
CA ALA A 85 -9.91 -15.19 -16.95
C ALA A 85 -9.30 -15.95 -15.76
N TRP A 86 -8.90 -15.22 -14.72
CA TRP A 86 -8.33 -15.79 -13.51
C TRP A 86 -9.39 -15.86 -12.41
N GLN A 87 -9.53 -17.06 -11.83
CA GLN A 87 -10.47 -17.29 -10.73
C GLN A 87 -9.84 -16.84 -9.40
N GLY A 88 -10.26 -15.68 -8.91
CA GLY A 88 -9.85 -15.11 -7.63
C GLY A 88 -11.04 -14.67 -6.79
N MET A 89 -10.77 -13.88 -5.74
CA MET A 89 -11.80 -13.38 -4.83
C MET A 89 -12.78 -12.43 -5.52
N GLY A 90 -12.33 -11.65 -6.50
CA GLY A 90 -13.17 -10.74 -7.25
C GLY A 90 -14.16 -11.48 -8.15
N THR A 91 -13.76 -12.58 -8.79
CA THR A 91 -14.67 -13.42 -9.57
C THR A 91 -15.67 -14.14 -8.67
N LEU A 92 -15.26 -14.63 -7.49
CA LEU A 92 -16.15 -15.20 -6.49
C LEU A 92 -17.26 -14.23 -6.08
N PHE A 93 -16.90 -12.98 -5.83
CA PHE A 93 -17.85 -11.92 -5.49
C PHE A 93 -18.83 -11.65 -6.62
N LYS A 94 -18.32 -11.48 -7.85
CA LYS A 94 -19.13 -11.25 -9.05
C LYS A 94 -20.12 -12.39 -9.29
N ASP A 95 -19.64 -13.64 -9.21
CA ASP A 95 -20.48 -14.82 -9.42
C ASP A 95 -21.55 -14.96 -8.32
N GLY A 96 -21.21 -14.63 -7.07
CA GLY A 96 -22.15 -14.58 -5.96
C GLY A 96 -23.26 -13.56 -6.17
N LEU A 97 -22.91 -12.36 -6.70
CA LEU A 97 -23.90 -11.34 -7.04
C LEU A 97 -24.81 -11.78 -8.18
N GLN A 98 -24.27 -12.38 -9.25
CA GLN A 98 -25.04 -12.85 -10.40
C GLN A 98 -25.97 -14.01 -10.05
N ALA A 99 -25.52 -14.90 -9.15
CA ALA A 99 -26.33 -16.03 -8.66
C ALA A 99 -27.32 -15.61 -7.58
N ALA A 100 -27.35 -14.33 -7.15
CA ALA A 100 -28.10 -13.85 -6.00
C ALA A 100 -27.87 -14.71 -4.74
N ASP A 101 -26.63 -15.16 -4.52
CA ASP A 101 -26.21 -16.02 -3.40
C ASP A 101 -25.66 -15.15 -2.26
N PRO A 102 -26.48 -14.85 -1.22
CA PRO A 102 -26.04 -14.00 -0.12
C PRO A 102 -24.92 -14.64 0.72
N MET A 103 -24.83 -15.97 0.77
CA MET A 103 -23.81 -16.65 1.55
C MET A 103 -22.41 -16.42 0.95
N ARG A 104 -22.28 -16.49 -0.38
CA ARG A 104 -21.00 -16.18 -1.06
C ARG A 104 -20.60 -14.72 -0.90
N VAL A 105 -21.57 -13.81 -1.04
CA VAL A 105 -21.34 -12.37 -0.89
C VAL A 105 -20.94 -12.03 0.56
N MET A 106 -21.61 -12.59 1.55
CA MET A 106 -21.25 -12.41 2.96
C MET A 106 -19.88 -13.00 3.29
N GLY A 107 -19.55 -14.19 2.78
CA GLY A 107 -18.24 -14.81 2.93
C GLY A 107 -17.13 -13.94 2.35
N PHE A 108 -17.35 -13.37 1.17
CA PHE A 108 -16.43 -12.41 0.57
C PHE A 108 -16.19 -11.19 1.48
N PHE A 109 -17.23 -10.53 1.97
CA PHE A 109 -17.08 -9.37 2.86
C PHE A 109 -16.43 -9.72 4.19
N LEU A 110 -16.68 -10.90 4.73
CA LEU A 110 -16.04 -11.34 5.96
C LEU A 110 -14.53 -11.51 5.78
N VAL A 111 -14.10 -12.16 4.71
CA VAL A 111 -12.67 -12.35 4.41
C VAL A 111 -11.98 -11.02 4.11
N THR A 112 -12.56 -10.21 3.22
CA THR A 112 -11.95 -8.93 2.81
C THR A 112 -11.95 -7.92 3.95
N GLY A 113 -13.03 -7.85 4.73
CA GLY A 113 -13.11 -6.99 5.92
C GLY A 113 -12.09 -7.38 6.98
N THR A 114 -11.96 -8.69 7.26
CA THR A 114 -10.91 -9.18 8.19
C THR A 114 -9.51 -8.86 7.68
N ALA A 115 -9.25 -9.08 6.38
CA ALA A 115 -7.97 -8.75 5.76
C ALA A 115 -7.66 -7.24 5.88
N ALA A 116 -8.65 -6.37 5.65
CA ALA A 116 -8.48 -4.93 5.80
C ALA A 116 -8.10 -4.53 7.23
N VAL A 117 -8.76 -5.10 8.24
CA VAL A 117 -8.43 -4.85 9.66
C VAL A 117 -7.02 -5.31 9.97
N VAL A 118 -6.64 -6.53 9.56
CA VAL A 118 -5.30 -7.08 9.79
C VAL A 118 -4.23 -6.22 9.10
N MET A 119 -4.45 -5.81 7.86
CA MET A 119 -3.50 -4.95 7.14
C MET A 119 -3.36 -3.56 7.76
N ASN A 120 -4.44 -2.97 8.27
CA ASN A 120 -4.38 -1.73 9.03
C ASN A 120 -3.58 -1.89 10.32
N MET A 121 -3.79 -2.96 11.08
CA MET A 121 -2.99 -3.25 12.28
C MET A 121 -1.50 -3.42 11.94
N LEU A 122 -1.16 -4.06 10.83
CA LEU A 122 0.22 -4.18 10.35
C LEU A 122 0.80 -2.83 9.95
N ALA A 123 0.00 -1.95 9.33
CA ALA A 123 0.41 -0.58 9.04
C ALA A 123 0.72 0.20 10.32
N ASP A 124 -0.14 0.10 11.35
CA ASP A 124 0.05 0.77 12.64
C ASP A 124 1.33 0.27 13.34
N LEU A 125 1.60 -1.04 13.28
CA LEU A 125 2.85 -1.60 13.76
C LEU A 125 4.06 -1.07 12.97
N ALA A 126 3.97 -0.96 11.66
CA ALA A 126 5.02 -0.37 10.83
C ALA A 126 5.26 1.10 11.20
N TYR A 127 4.20 1.87 11.52
CA TYR A 127 4.34 3.22 12.07
C TYR A 127 5.12 3.25 13.36
N ALA A 128 4.82 2.36 14.31
CA ALA A 128 5.52 2.31 15.59
C ALA A 128 7.02 2.05 15.42
N PHE A 129 7.42 1.29 14.39
CA PHE A 129 8.83 1.07 14.05
C PHE A 129 9.48 2.25 13.29
N LEU A 130 8.71 2.94 12.44
CA LEU A 130 9.20 4.03 11.61
C LEU A 130 9.27 5.35 12.38
N ASP A 131 8.34 5.60 13.30
CA ASP A 131 8.31 6.84 14.10
C ASP A 131 8.79 6.59 15.55
N PRO A 132 10.05 6.97 15.88
CA PRO A 132 10.59 6.84 17.22
C PRO A 132 9.96 7.80 18.25
N ARG A 133 9.04 8.70 17.82
CA ARG A 133 8.40 9.69 18.71
C ARG A 133 7.22 9.09 19.49
N ILE A 134 6.68 7.95 19.07
CA ILE A 134 5.55 7.28 19.74
C ILE A 134 6.00 6.54 21.03
N SER A 135 7.30 6.38 21.24
CA SER A 135 7.88 5.66 22.39
C SER A 135 8.18 6.56 23.60
N ARG A 136 7.40 7.65 23.80
CA ARG A 136 7.48 8.45 25.04
C ARG A 136 6.12 8.79 25.57
#